data_a60df95277b4e12191bf4bb5963aabfe
#
_entry.id   a60df95277b4e12191bf4bb5963aabfe
#
_cell.length_a   1.000
_cell.length_b   1.000
_cell.length_c   1.000
_cell.angle_alpha   90.00
_cell.angle_beta   90.00
_cell.angle_gamma   90.00
#
_symmetry.space_group_name_H-M   'P 1'
#
loop_
_entity.id
_entity.type
_entity.pdbx_description
1 polymer ?
#
loop_
_entity_poly.entity_id
_entity_poly.type
_entity_poly.pdbx_seq_one_letter_code
_entity_poly.pdbx_strand_id
1 'polypeptide(L)'
;MKLMKKILTFLFIVLLSSFSHADENGWKILKEGGKIVWIRHAVTTPSCCGDPENLKINDRSTQRNLGKEGIEQSKKIGELFKKHNIAIDQVLSSQFERCRDTAKYAFGNYKDFPALNSFFRKGIDADANRQLKDIKAFVKNWSSKKNLVFVTHQVXX
;
A
#
# COMPACT_ATOMS: atom_id res chain seq x y z
N MET A 1 -27.26 -0.77 40.27
CA MET A 1 -26.07 -0.01 39.85
C MET A 1 -24.83 -0.86 39.62
N LYS A 2 -24.47 -1.79 40.50
CA LYS A 2 -23.32 -2.71 40.30
C LYS A 2 -23.47 -3.67 39.13
N LEU A 3 -24.68 -4.15 38.86
CA LEU A 3 -24.97 -5.09 37.78
C LEU A 3 -24.86 -4.43 36.39
N MET A 4 -25.35 -3.20 36.27
CA MET A 4 -25.25 -2.42 35.04
C MET A 4 -23.79 -2.12 34.65
N LYS A 5 -22.94 -1.82 35.65
CA LYS A 5 -21.50 -1.58 35.40
C LYS A 5 -20.80 -2.82 34.89
N LYS A 6 -21.16 -4.02 35.38
CA LYS A 6 -20.58 -5.28 34.92
C LYS A 6 -20.99 -5.62 33.49
N ILE A 7 -22.26 -5.35 33.12
CA ILE A 7 -22.78 -5.58 31.78
C ILE A 7 -22.10 -4.64 30.77
N LEU A 8 -21.91 -3.37 31.14
CA LEU A 8 -21.26 -2.39 30.30
C LEU A 8 -19.77 -2.73 30.05
N THR A 9 -19.08 -3.21 31.09
CA THR A 9 -17.68 -3.64 30.98
C THR A 9 -17.55 -4.87 30.08
N PHE A 10 -18.50 -5.82 30.18
CA PHE A 10 -18.49 -7.02 29.36
C PHE A 10 -18.79 -6.69 27.90
N LEU A 11 -19.72 -5.78 27.65
CA LEU A 11 -20.04 -5.33 26.28
C LEU A 11 -18.85 -4.62 25.62
N PHE A 12 -18.09 -3.85 26.38
CA PHE A 12 -16.90 -3.16 25.87
C PHE A 12 -15.78 -4.13 25.49
N ILE A 13 -15.61 -5.20 26.27
CA ILE A 13 -14.59 -6.24 25.99
C ILE A 13 -14.96 -7.03 24.71
N VAL A 14 -16.23 -7.31 24.49
CA VAL A 14 -16.72 -8.02 23.28
C VAL A 14 -16.50 -7.17 22.02
N LEU A 15 -16.69 -5.85 22.11
CA LEU A 15 -16.45 -4.94 20.98
C LEU A 15 -14.96 -4.86 20.61
N LEU A 16 -14.07 -4.89 21.61
CA LEU A 16 -12.63 -4.86 21.37
C LEU A 16 -12.12 -6.17 20.70
N SER A 17 -12.73 -7.30 21.02
CA SER A 17 -12.33 -8.58 20.44
C SER A 17 -12.71 -8.71 18.96
N SER A 18 -13.75 -8.00 18.50
CA SER A 18 -14.19 -8.06 17.11
C SER A 18 -13.17 -7.42 16.14
N PHE A 19 -12.49 -6.36 16.56
CA PHE A 19 -11.46 -5.70 15.75
C PHE A 19 -10.20 -6.55 15.62
N SER A 20 -9.86 -7.30 16.64
CA SER A 20 -8.67 -8.15 16.65
C SER A 20 -8.80 -9.34 15.67
N HIS A 21 -10.00 -9.90 15.52
CA HIS A 21 -10.22 -11.08 14.66
C HIS A 21 -10.12 -10.77 13.16
N ALA A 22 -10.57 -9.61 12.73
CA ALA A 22 -10.48 -9.20 11.31
C ALA A 22 -9.02 -9.05 10.88
N ASP A 23 -8.20 -8.43 11.71
CA ASP A 23 -6.76 -8.25 11.45
C ASP A 23 -6.02 -9.60 11.39
N GLU A 24 -6.30 -10.48 12.31
CA GLU A 24 -5.65 -11.81 12.38
C GLU A 24 -5.94 -12.65 11.12
N ASN A 25 -7.19 -12.61 10.61
CA ASN A 25 -7.57 -13.34 9.40
C ASN A 25 -6.82 -12.82 8.17
N GLY A 26 -6.64 -11.52 8.05
CA GLY A 26 -5.88 -10.92 6.95
C GLY A 26 -4.43 -11.42 6.93
N TRP A 27 -3.76 -11.40 8.08
CA TRP A 27 -2.38 -11.90 8.18
C TRP A 27 -2.29 -13.40 7.91
N LYS A 28 -3.27 -14.19 8.34
CA LYS A 28 -3.33 -15.62 8.07
C LYS A 28 -3.38 -15.89 6.56
N ILE A 29 -4.25 -15.17 5.84
CA ILE A 29 -4.36 -15.27 4.37
C ILE A 29 -3.03 -14.94 3.70
N LEU A 30 -2.36 -13.85 4.14
CA LEU A 30 -1.06 -13.46 3.58
C LEU A 30 0.04 -14.46 3.90
N LYS A 31 0.00 -15.15 5.04
CA LYS A 31 0.94 -16.22 5.38
C LYS A 31 0.85 -17.41 4.42
N GLU A 32 -0.33 -17.69 3.88
CA GLU A 32 -0.51 -18.74 2.86
C GLU A 32 0.30 -18.45 1.59
N GLY A 33 0.55 -17.15 1.32
CA GLY A 33 1.26 -16.72 0.13
C GLY A 33 0.41 -16.80 -1.15
N GLY A 34 1.03 -16.48 -2.27
CA GLY A 34 0.35 -16.50 -3.57
C GLY A 34 -0.73 -15.42 -3.71
N LYS A 35 -0.66 -14.37 -2.91
CA LYS A 35 -1.64 -13.26 -2.94
C LYS A 35 -1.02 -12.03 -3.58
N ILE A 36 -1.87 -11.16 -4.12
CA ILE A 36 -1.48 -9.84 -4.61
C ILE A 36 -1.96 -8.82 -3.59
N VAL A 37 -1.02 -8.05 -3.05
CA VAL A 37 -1.29 -7.03 -2.03
C VAL A 37 -1.18 -5.65 -2.71
N TRP A 38 -2.25 -4.87 -2.65
CA TRP A 38 -2.28 -3.49 -3.15
C TRP A 38 -2.09 -2.53 -1.99
N ILE A 39 -1.07 -1.70 -2.07
CA ILE A 39 -0.77 -0.70 -1.03
C ILE A 39 -0.81 0.69 -1.69
N ARG A 40 -1.67 1.56 -1.16
CA ARG A 40 -1.62 2.97 -1.50
C ARG A 40 -0.37 3.59 -0.88
N HIS A 41 0.29 4.51 -1.61
CA HIS A 41 1.42 5.25 -1.06
C HIS A 41 1.07 5.89 0.30
N ALA A 42 2.04 6.00 1.16
CA ALA A 42 1.89 6.60 2.49
C ALA A 42 1.61 8.11 2.42
N VAL A 43 1.32 8.71 3.55
CA VAL A 43 0.93 10.14 3.66
C VAL A 43 2.00 11.05 3.08
N THR A 44 1.55 11.98 2.23
CA THR A 44 2.42 12.99 1.61
C THR A 44 2.34 14.33 2.34
N THR A 45 3.32 15.18 2.13
CA THR A 45 3.27 16.57 2.61
C THR A 45 3.42 17.50 1.41
N PRO A 46 2.40 18.30 1.11
CA PRO A 46 1.10 18.35 1.77
C PRO A 46 0.25 17.08 1.52
N SER A 47 -0.67 16.77 2.42
CA SER A 47 -1.56 15.62 2.29
C SER A 47 -2.70 15.86 1.31
N CYS A 48 -3.04 17.11 1.09
CA CYS A 48 -4.09 17.57 0.18
C CYS A 48 -3.56 17.87 -1.23
N CYS A 49 -4.47 18.29 -2.06
CA CYS A 49 -4.20 19.08 -3.28
C CYS A 49 -3.45 18.31 -4.34
N GLY A 50 -3.46 17.78 -5.19
CA GLY A 50 -2.75 17.06 -6.28
C GLY A 50 -1.27 17.40 -6.38
N ASP A 51 -0.66 16.88 -7.36
CA ASP A 51 0.75 17.17 -7.67
C ASP A 51 0.84 18.54 -8.38
N PRO A 52 1.98 19.22 -8.28
CA PRO A 52 2.24 20.47 -9.03
C PRO A 52 2.02 20.30 -10.53
N GLU A 53 1.64 21.38 -11.20
CA GLU A 53 1.36 21.34 -12.65
C GLU A 53 2.56 20.95 -13.51
N ASN A 54 3.76 21.30 -13.04
CA ASN A 54 5.02 21.00 -13.73
C ASN A 54 5.61 19.62 -13.37
N LEU A 55 4.80 18.70 -12.86
CA LEU A 55 5.25 17.37 -12.42
C LEU A 55 6.02 16.64 -13.52
N LYS A 56 7.16 16.10 -13.11
CA LYS A 56 8.02 15.19 -13.93
C LYS A 56 8.31 13.94 -13.12
N ILE A 57 8.14 12.78 -13.73
CA ILE A 57 8.27 11.47 -13.04
C ILE A 57 9.65 11.28 -12.39
N ASN A 58 10.71 11.71 -13.04
CA ASN A 58 12.07 11.50 -12.54
C ASN A 58 12.67 12.75 -11.87
N ASP A 59 11.82 13.69 -11.47
CA ASP A 59 12.25 14.91 -10.78
C ASP A 59 11.44 15.08 -9.49
N ARG A 60 12.03 14.62 -8.40
CA ARG A 60 11.45 14.65 -7.05
C ARG A 60 10.96 16.05 -6.65
N SER A 61 11.71 17.09 -7.06
CA SER A 61 11.39 18.47 -6.69
C SER A 61 10.04 18.94 -7.26
N THR A 62 9.55 18.29 -8.32
CA THR A 62 8.29 18.62 -8.98
C THR A 62 7.15 17.73 -8.50
N GLN A 63 7.36 16.92 -7.47
CA GLN A 63 6.37 15.95 -7.00
C GLN A 63 5.96 16.21 -5.55
N ARG A 64 4.79 15.75 -5.22
CA ARG A 64 4.33 15.69 -3.83
C ARG A 64 4.92 14.43 -3.19
N ASN A 65 5.81 14.62 -2.23
CA ASN A 65 6.61 13.55 -1.62
C ASN A 65 6.11 13.15 -0.23
N LEU A 66 6.62 12.07 0.32
CA LEU A 66 6.31 11.67 1.69
C LEU A 66 6.86 12.70 2.67
N GLY A 67 6.08 13.04 3.67
CA GLY A 67 6.56 13.76 4.84
C GLY A 67 7.08 12.78 5.90
N LYS A 68 7.52 13.31 7.04
CA LYS A 68 8.00 12.50 8.16
C LYS A 68 7.00 11.43 8.56
N GLU A 69 5.72 11.80 8.68
CA GLU A 69 4.63 10.87 9.02
C GLU A 69 4.52 9.72 8.01
N GLY A 70 4.60 10.03 6.70
CA GLY A 70 4.52 9.01 5.66
C GLY A 70 5.70 8.05 5.68
N ILE A 71 6.89 8.55 6.01
CA ILE A 71 8.08 7.70 6.17
C ILE A 71 7.86 6.71 7.32
N GLU A 72 7.39 7.20 8.47
CA GLU A 72 7.14 6.35 9.64
C GLU A 72 6.00 5.34 9.36
N GLN A 73 4.94 5.77 8.68
CA GLN A 73 3.86 4.88 8.24
C GLN A 73 4.39 3.76 7.34
N SER A 74 5.28 4.10 6.41
CA SER A 74 5.88 3.12 5.49
C SER A 74 6.73 2.08 6.26
N LYS A 75 7.57 2.54 7.19
CA LYS A 75 8.36 1.66 8.06
C LYS A 75 7.45 0.71 8.84
N LYS A 76 6.35 1.25 9.40
CA LYS A 76 5.39 0.48 10.19
C LYS A 76 4.74 -0.64 9.35
N ILE A 77 4.42 -0.36 8.09
CA ILE A 77 3.92 -1.39 7.17
C ILE A 77 4.94 -2.54 7.07
N GLY A 78 6.20 -2.20 6.83
CA GLY A 78 7.27 -3.20 6.71
C GLY A 78 7.48 -4.02 7.99
N GLU A 79 7.43 -3.35 9.15
CA GLU A 79 7.52 -4.02 10.46
C GLU A 79 6.39 -5.04 10.65
N LEU A 80 5.16 -4.69 10.25
CA LEU A 80 4.02 -5.59 10.35
C LEU A 80 4.19 -6.83 9.45
N PHE A 81 4.66 -6.64 8.22
CA PHE A 81 4.95 -7.77 7.32
C PHE A 81 6.01 -8.70 7.93
N LYS A 82 7.07 -8.14 8.50
CA LYS A 82 8.12 -8.92 9.19
C LYS A 82 7.59 -9.62 10.44
N LYS A 83 6.86 -8.89 11.29
CA LYS A 83 6.25 -9.42 12.53
C LYS A 83 5.38 -10.64 12.25
N HIS A 84 4.62 -10.60 11.16
CA HIS A 84 3.72 -11.70 10.79
C HIS A 84 4.37 -12.73 9.86
N ASN A 85 5.67 -12.61 9.58
CA ASN A 85 6.44 -13.53 8.73
C ASN A 85 5.82 -13.69 7.34
N ILE A 86 5.42 -12.56 6.73
CA ILE A 86 4.80 -12.57 5.40
C ILE A 86 5.89 -12.65 4.33
N ALA A 87 5.90 -13.75 3.59
CA ALA A 87 6.87 -13.97 2.51
C ALA A 87 6.48 -13.14 1.27
N ILE A 88 7.41 -12.33 0.79
CA ILE A 88 7.23 -11.48 -0.39
C ILE A 88 8.15 -11.97 -1.52
N ASP A 89 7.58 -12.16 -2.71
CA ASP A 89 8.31 -12.51 -3.93
C ASP A 89 8.98 -11.28 -4.51
N GLN A 90 8.18 -10.26 -4.78
CA GLN A 90 8.68 -8.99 -5.29
C GLN A 90 7.72 -7.84 -4.95
N VAL A 91 8.28 -6.64 -4.97
CA VAL A 91 7.54 -5.40 -4.74
C VAL A 91 7.65 -4.57 -6.03
N LEU A 92 6.51 -4.24 -6.62
CA LEU A 92 6.43 -3.36 -7.79
C LEU A 92 5.82 -2.04 -7.40
N SER A 93 6.41 -0.96 -7.87
CA SER A 93 6.02 0.40 -7.49
C SER A 93 5.68 1.25 -8.70
N SER A 94 4.65 2.08 -8.56
CA SER A 94 4.50 3.26 -9.41
C SER A 94 5.80 4.08 -9.39
N GLN A 95 6.10 4.74 -10.50
CA GLN A 95 7.30 5.58 -10.65
C GLN A 95 7.23 6.91 -9.90
N PHE A 96 6.08 7.25 -9.32
CA PHE A 96 5.97 8.45 -8.48
C PHE A 96 6.80 8.28 -7.21
N GLU A 97 7.55 9.31 -6.84
CA GLU A 97 8.48 9.26 -5.71
C GLU A 97 7.82 8.84 -4.40
N ARG A 98 6.58 9.26 -4.14
CA ARG A 98 5.84 8.84 -2.94
C ARG A 98 5.58 7.33 -2.89
N CYS A 99 5.39 6.69 -4.06
CA CYS A 99 5.22 5.23 -4.12
C CYS A 99 6.57 4.53 -3.97
N ARG A 100 7.60 5.01 -4.67
CA ARG A 100 8.98 4.50 -4.55
C ARG A 100 9.45 4.57 -3.10
N ASP A 101 9.24 5.71 -2.43
CA ASP A 101 9.62 5.89 -1.02
C ASP A 101 8.84 4.95 -0.12
N THR A 102 7.52 4.83 -0.32
CA THR A 102 6.71 3.88 0.45
C THR A 102 7.26 2.46 0.31
N ALA A 103 7.52 2.03 -0.92
CA ALA A 103 8.08 0.70 -1.19
C ALA A 103 9.46 0.52 -0.55
N LYS A 104 10.33 1.52 -0.69
CA LYS A 104 11.69 1.51 -0.15
C LYS A 104 11.70 1.43 1.37
N TYR A 105 10.93 2.30 2.05
CA TYR A 105 10.91 2.33 3.53
C TYR A 105 10.20 1.12 4.12
N ALA A 106 9.20 0.56 3.44
CA ALA A 106 8.50 -0.63 3.93
C ALA A 106 9.29 -1.92 3.65
N PHE A 107 9.82 -2.07 2.45
CA PHE A 107 10.33 -3.37 1.98
C PHE A 107 11.81 -3.39 1.58
N GLY A 108 12.45 -2.23 1.50
CA GLY A 108 13.85 -2.09 1.09
C GLY A 108 14.02 -2.09 -0.43
N ASN A 109 13.73 -3.21 -1.08
CA ASN A 109 13.91 -3.37 -2.53
C ASN A 109 12.57 -3.31 -3.26
N TYR A 110 12.56 -2.69 -4.43
CA TYR A 110 11.39 -2.64 -5.31
C TYR A 110 11.85 -2.49 -6.76
N LYS A 111 10.92 -2.70 -7.69
CA LYS A 111 11.12 -2.43 -9.12
C LYS A 111 10.03 -1.45 -9.58
N ASP A 112 10.40 -0.51 -10.45
CA ASP A 112 9.42 0.36 -11.09
C ASP A 112 8.51 -0.46 -12.01
N PHE A 113 7.21 -0.16 -11.96
CA PHE A 113 6.23 -0.74 -12.86
C PHE A 113 5.30 0.39 -13.31
N PRO A 114 5.57 1.00 -14.48
CA PRO A 114 4.81 2.17 -14.96
C PRO A 114 3.30 1.96 -15.02
N ALA A 115 2.85 0.72 -15.19
CA ALA A 115 1.42 0.41 -15.21
C ALA A 115 0.71 0.76 -13.88
N LEU A 116 1.47 0.99 -12.80
CA LEU A 116 0.92 1.42 -11.49
C LEU A 116 0.88 2.94 -11.34
N ASN A 117 1.29 3.71 -12.36
CA ASN A 117 1.28 5.17 -12.28
C ASN A 117 -0.15 5.73 -12.23
N SER A 118 -0.33 6.86 -11.54
CA SER A 118 -1.60 7.58 -11.54
C SER A 118 -1.93 8.08 -12.95
N PHE A 119 -3.15 7.86 -13.40
CA PHE A 119 -3.62 8.28 -14.73
C PHE A 119 -4.49 9.54 -14.67
N PHE A 120 -4.59 10.19 -13.53
CA PHE A 120 -5.40 11.40 -13.38
C PHE A 120 -4.69 12.69 -13.79
N ARG A 121 -3.43 12.57 -14.22
CA ARG A 121 -2.62 13.76 -14.49
C ARG A 121 -2.36 13.90 -15.99
N LYS A 122 -2.76 15.03 -16.56
CA LYS A 122 -2.39 15.37 -17.95
C LYS A 122 -0.87 15.57 -18.03
N GLY A 123 -0.27 15.20 -19.15
CA GLY A 123 1.17 15.38 -19.36
C GLY A 123 2.05 14.24 -18.88
N ILE A 124 1.47 13.25 -18.21
CA ILE A 124 2.14 11.98 -17.93
C ILE A 124 1.59 10.98 -18.96
N ASP A 125 2.46 10.19 -19.54
CA ASP A 125 2.05 9.14 -20.47
C ASP A 125 1.35 8.01 -19.68
N ALA A 126 0.11 8.29 -19.32
CA ALA A 126 -0.72 7.38 -18.54
C ALA A 126 -2.02 7.12 -19.29
N ASP A 127 -2.23 5.87 -19.65
CA ASP A 127 -3.43 5.38 -20.33
C ASP A 127 -3.98 4.22 -19.49
N ALA A 128 -5.14 4.44 -18.91
CA ALA A 128 -5.77 3.46 -17.99
C ALA A 128 -5.99 2.10 -18.68
N ASN A 129 -6.37 2.09 -19.95
CA ASN A 129 -6.61 0.83 -20.67
C ASN A 129 -5.30 0.05 -20.90
N ARG A 130 -4.24 0.77 -21.32
CA ARG A 130 -2.91 0.17 -21.51
C ARG A 130 -2.37 -0.33 -20.16
N GLN A 131 -2.45 0.49 -19.11
CA GLN A 131 -2.00 0.12 -17.77
C GLN A 131 -2.71 -1.13 -17.26
N LEU A 132 -4.03 -1.20 -17.40
CA LEU A 132 -4.80 -2.39 -17.00
C LEU A 132 -4.39 -3.63 -17.79
N LYS A 133 -4.16 -3.48 -19.10
CA LYS A 133 -3.68 -4.58 -19.97
C LYS A 133 -2.33 -5.09 -19.44
N ASP A 134 -1.40 -4.18 -19.15
CA ASP A 134 -0.06 -4.52 -18.67
C ASP A 134 -0.10 -5.21 -17.30
N ILE A 135 -0.94 -4.72 -16.38
CA ILE A 135 -1.14 -5.34 -15.07
C ILE A 135 -1.70 -6.77 -15.25
N LYS A 136 -2.74 -6.93 -16.08
CA LYS A 136 -3.35 -8.25 -16.35
C LYS A 136 -2.33 -9.21 -16.95
N ALA A 137 -1.52 -8.75 -17.91
CA ALA A 137 -0.48 -9.56 -18.53
C ALA A 137 0.58 -9.99 -17.50
N PHE A 138 1.02 -9.06 -16.66
CA PHE A 138 1.98 -9.37 -15.60
C PHE A 138 1.41 -10.41 -14.63
N VAL A 139 0.20 -10.18 -14.11
CA VAL A 139 -0.45 -11.07 -13.12
C VAL A 139 -0.67 -12.47 -13.73
N LYS A 140 -1.10 -12.55 -14.99
CA LYS A 140 -1.32 -13.82 -15.69
C LYS A 140 -0.04 -14.66 -15.76
N ASN A 141 1.11 -14.01 -15.93
CA ASN A 141 2.41 -14.68 -16.06
C ASN A 141 3.14 -14.84 -14.73
N TRP A 142 2.65 -14.20 -13.67
CA TRP A 142 3.25 -14.32 -12.35
C TRP A 142 2.79 -15.61 -11.67
N SER A 143 3.76 -16.35 -11.15
CA SER A 143 3.49 -17.60 -10.42
C SER A 143 4.51 -17.71 -9.29
N SER A 144 4.04 -17.58 -8.07
CA SER A 144 4.90 -17.69 -6.89
C SER A 144 4.08 -18.17 -5.70
N LYS A 145 4.72 -18.92 -4.81
CA LYS A 145 4.14 -19.29 -3.52
C LYS A 145 4.26 -18.15 -2.49
N LYS A 146 5.03 -17.11 -2.80
CA LYS A 146 5.15 -15.90 -1.97
C LYS A 146 4.18 -14.84 -2.49
N ASN A 147 4.04 -13.73 -1.78
CA ASN A 147 3.12 -12.65 -2.14
C ASN A 147 3.77 -11.64 -3.10
N LEU A 148 2.96 -11.06 -3.96
CA LEU A 148 3.33 -9.94 -4.83
C LEU A 148 2.77 -8.65 -4.21
N VAL A 149 3.60 -7.62 -4.10
CA VAL A 149 3.15 -6.32 -3.54
C VAL A 149 3.18 -5.26 -4.64
N PHE A 150 2.08 -4.57 -4.81
CA PHE A 150 1.95 -3.38 -5.66
C PHE A 150 1.81 -2.14 -4.80
N VAL A 151 2.71 -1.16 -4.98
CA VAL A 151 2.62 0.15 -4.30
C VAL A 151 2.17 1.19 -5.34
N THR A 152 0.98 1.75 -5.13
CA THR A 152 0.31 2.55 -6.15
C THR A 152 -0.52 3.69 -5.53
N HIS A 153 -1.56 4.12 -6.22
CA HIS A 153 -2.42 5.25 -5.86
C HIS A 153 -3.83 4.75 -5.56
N GLN A 154 -4.63 5.55 -4.90
CA GLN A 154 -5.99 5.20 -4.49
C GLN A 154 -6.87 4.69 -5.65
N VAL A 155 -6.64 5.18 -6.81
CA VAL A 155 -7.41 4.87 -8.03
C VAL A 155 -6.85 3.76 -8.91
N UNK A 156 -5.91 3.38 -8.57
CA UNK A 156 -5.35 2.30 -9.22
C UNK A 156 -5.65 1.03 -8.56
N UNK A 157 -6.00 1.39 -7.65
CA UNK A 157 -6.40 0.39 -6.83
C UNK A 157 -7.69 -0.07 -7.09
#